data_b4415b0336fd47bb7e5f12d020f8d22a
#
_entry.id   b4415b0336fd47bb7e5f12d020f8d22a
#
_cell.length_a   1.000
_cell.length_b   1.000
_cell.length_c   1.000
_cell.angle_alpha   90.00
_cell.angle_beta   90.00
_cell.angle_gamma   90.00
#
_symmetry.space_group_name_H-M   'P 1'
#
loop_
_entity.id
_entity.type
_entity.pdbx_description
1 polymer ?
#
loop_
_entity_poly.entity_id
_entity_poly.type
_entity_poly.pdbx_seq_one_letter_code
_entity_poly.pdbx_strand_id
1 'polypeptide(L)'
;MQEFIIQKEEAGQTVMKYLARLLPEASMGLLRKSMRKKNIVLNGKKIEGREKIAAGDSVKVWFSDETIEKFRQKKEEAPKRDYPDFEVWVLYEDENIVILNKPAGLLSQGDTSGAPSLNEALLAARESGGGVKPSICHRLDRNTSGLVVAGKTVRGLQEMNALIKARALTKVYQALVYGKTSPSGLLKGYLVKDHERNQVRYTPCAEPGALPIETRYETLVTTTAHGCTFSLVRVRLVTGRSHQIRLHFSSIGHPLLGDRKYGSRASLAASEALHIRRQLLHAASLTFPVLTDDFAYLSGKTFTAPLPADFASVCHLGRYGMTSEKCEKRNGEN
;
A
#
# COMPACT_ATOMS: atom_id res chain seq x y z
N MET A 1 5.64 -6.75 -40.05
CA MET A 1 6.75 -7.19 -39.16
C MET A 1 7.63 -5.99 -38.88
N GLN A 2 7.87 -5.69 -37.61
CA GLN A 2 8.78 -4.60 -37.22
C GLN A 2 9.90 -5.15 -36.35
N GLU A 3 11.07 -4.54 -36.51
CA GLU A 3 12.31 -4.85 -35.78
C GLU A 3 12.70 -3.63 -34.93
N PHE A 4 13.01 -3.85 -33.68
CA PHE A 4 13.39 -2.82 -32.70
C PHE A 4 14.76 -3.15 -32.15
N ILE A 5 15.73 -2.27 -32.39
CA ILE A 5 17.10 -2.40 -31.86
C ILE A 5 17.10 -1.69 -30.47
N ILE A 6 17.51 -2.44 -29.45
CA ILE A 6 17.55 -1.95 -28.06
C ILE A 6 18.65 -0.90 -27.93
N GLN A 7 18.27 0.28 -27.48
CA GLN A 7 19.18 1.38 -27.20
C GLN A 7 19.86 1.20 -25.83
N LYS A 8 20.94 1.93 -25.58
CA LYS A 8 21.72 1.84 -24.35
C LYS A 8 20.90 2.14 -23.10
N GLU A 9 19.98 3.10 -23.19
CA GLU A 9 19.07 3.54 -22.12
C GLU A 9 17.96 2.53 -21.82
N GLU A 10 17.72 1.59 -22.74
CA GLU A 10 16.69 0.56 -22.65
C GLU A 10 17.22 -0.77 -22.11
N ALA A 11 18.54 -0.90 -22.04
CA ALA A 11 19.21 -2.13 -21.61
C ALA A 11 19.01 -2.43 -20.11
N GLY A 12 19.24 -3.68 -19.71
CA GLY A 12 19.19 -4.13 -18.32
C GLY A 12 17.81 -4.49 -17.78
N GLN A 13 16.74 -4.13 -18.46
CA GLN A 13 15.38 -4.53 -18.12
C GLN A 13 15.00 -5.89 -18.75
N THR A 14 13.88 -6.48 -18.34
CA THR A 14 13.36 -7.69 -19.01
C THR A 14 12.67 -7.33 -20.32
N VAL A 15 12.72 -8.24 -21.30
CA VAL A 15 12.03 -8.07 -22.60
C VAL A 15 10.52 -7.84 -22.41
N MET A 16 9.90 -8.43 -21.39
CA MET A 16 8.49 -8.19 -21.07
C MET A 16 8.24 -6.73 -20.66
N LYS A 17 9.10 -6.13 -19.84
CA LYS A 17 8.98 -4.71 -19.44
C LYS A 17 9.15 -3.80 -20.65
N TYR A 18 10.11 -4.11 -21.51
CA TYR A 18 10.33 -3.38 -22.75
C TYR A 18 9.09 -3.41 -23.65
N LEU A 19 8.55 -4.61 -23.91
CA LEU A 19 7.36 -4.78 -24.75
C LEU A 19 6.10 -4.10 -24.18
N ALA A 20 5.91 -4.16 -22.88
CA ALA A 20 4.79 -3.48 -22.21
C ALA A 20 4.88 -1.95 -22.35
N ARG A 21 6.10 -1.39 -22.46
CA ARG A 21 6.31 0.04 -22.72
C ARG A 21 6.18 0.38 -24.21
N LEU A 22 6.67 -0.50 -25.09
CA LEU A 22 6.60 -0.33 -26.54
C LEU A 22 5.17 -0.44 -27.08
N LEU A 23 4.36 -1.33 -26.47
CA LEU A 23 3.00 -1.68 -26.86
C LEU A 23 2.07 -1.60 -25.63
N PRO A 24 1.82 -0.40 -25.10
CA PRO A 24 1.11 -0.21 -23.81
C PRO A 24 -0.33 -0.75 -23.81
N GLU A 25 -1.00 -0.78 -24.95
CA GLU A 25 -2.37 -1.29 -25.09
C GLU A 25 -2.42 -2.82 -25.35
N ALA A 26 -1.29 -3.48 -25.54
CA ALA A 26 -1.24 -4.92 -25.66
C ALA A 26 -1.34 -5.59 -24.28
N SER A 27 -2.37 -6.40 -24.05
CA SER A 27 -2.49 -7.11 -22.77
C SER A 27 -1.29 -8.04 -22.53
N MET A 28 -0.90 -8.19 -21.24
CA MET A 28 0.19 -9.09 -20.84
C MET A 28 -0.04 -10.55 -21.29
N GLY A 29 -1.32 -10.96 -21.35
CA GLY A 29 -1.71 -12.28 -21.86
C GLY A 29 -1.40 -12.43 -23.36
N LEU A 30 -1.70 -11.39 -24.14
CA LEU A 30 -1.40 -11.36 -25.58
C LEU A 30 0.12 -11.39 -25.82
N LEU A 31 0.90 -10.57 -25.11
CA LEU A 31 2.36 -10.55 -25.24
C LEU A 31 2.96 -11.92 -24.93
N ARG A 32 2.55 -12.56 -23.82
CA ARG A 32 3.00 -13.94 -23.48
C ARG A 32 2.61 -14.97 -24.52
N LYS A 33 1.37 -14.89 -25.04
CA LYS A 33 0.91 -15.79 -26.11
C LYS A 33 1.73 -15.61 -27.39
N SER A 34 2.06 -14.37 -27.74
CA SER A 34 2.83 -14.03 -28.93
C SER A 34 4.30 -14.49 -28.84
N MET A 35 4.93 -14.37 -27.66
CA MET A 35 6.27 -14.92 -27.41
C MET A 35 6.28 -16.45 -27.53
N ARG A 36 5.30 -17.15 -26.93
CA ARG A 36 5.17 -18.61 -27.04
C ARG A 36 5.00 -19.08 -28.48
N LYS A 37 4.26 -18.32 -29.31
CA LYS A 37 4.03 -18.60 -30.73
C LYS A 37 5.17 -18.15 -31.65
N LYS A 38 6.26 -17.59 -31.11
CA LYS A 38 7.37 -16.98 -31.85
C LYS A 38 6.95 -15.76 -32.70
N ASN A 39 5.80 -15.16 -32.42
CA ASN A 39 5.38 -13.90 -33.04
C ASN A 39 6.13 -12.69 -32.43
N ILE A 40 6.85 -12.90 -31.33
CA ILE A 40 7.81 -11.97 -30.74
C ILE A 40 9.04 -12.78 -30.37
N VAL A 41 10.21 -12.34 -30.84
CA VAL A 41 11.50 -13.01 -30.58
C VAL A 41 12.57 -11.98 -30.21
N LEU A 42 13.60 -12.43 -29.51
CA LEU A 42 14.79 -11.67 -29.15
C LEU A 42 15.99 -12.33 -29.88
N ASN A 43 16.71 -11.57 -30.69
CA ASN A 43 17.84 -12.07 -31.48
C ASN A 43 17.51 -13.35 -32.29
N GLY A 44 16.30 -13.40 -32.86
CA GLY A 44 15.77 -14.56 -33.58
C GLY A 44 15.39 -15.78 -32.73
N LYS A 45 15.56 -15.74 -31.42
CA LYS A 45 15.28 -16.86 -30.51
C LYS A 45 13.91 -16.68 -29.81
N LYS A 46 13.26 -17.81 -29.55
CA LYS A 46 12.03 -17.85 -28.72
C LYS A 46 12.33 -17.37 -27.30
N ILE A 47 11.39 -16.63 -26.70
CA ILE A 47 11.51 -16.02 -25.37
C ILE A 47 10.28 -16.30 -24.51
N GLU A 48 10.46 -16.15 -23.18
CA GLU A 48 9.40 -16.28 -22.18
C GLU A 48 9.03 -14.95 -21.50
N GLY A 49 9.82 -13.89 -21.75
CA GLY A 49 9.61 -12.54 -21.21
C GLY A 49 10.44 -12.21 -19.98
N ARG A 50 11.25 -13.15 -19.47
CA ARG A 50 12.15 -12.96 -18.31
C ARG A 50 13.57 -12.58 -18.73
N GLU A 51 13.92 -12.76 -19.99
CA GLU A 51 15.22 -12.48 -20.55
C GLU A 51 15.56 -11.00 -20.38
N LYS A 52 16.77 -10.70 -19.92
CA LYS A 52 17.29 -9.35 -19.87
C LYS A 52 17.79 -8.96 -21.26
N ILE A 53 17.45 -7.75 -21.66
CA ILE A 53 17.89 -7.18 -22.94
C ILE A 53 19.15 -6.33 -22.75
N ALA A 54 20.04 -6.40 -23.72
CA ALA A 54 21.27 -5.61 -23.79
C ALA A 54 21.19 -4.59 -24.94
N ALA A 55 22.01 -3.55 -24.89
CA ALA A 55 22.16 -2.62 -26.00
C ALA A 55 22.60 -3.35 -27.26
N GLY A 56 21.97 -3.08 -28.40
CA GLY A 56 22.19 -3.76 -29.66
C GLY A 56 21.38 -5.04 -29.90
N ASP A 57 20.64 -5.54 -28.89
CA ASP A 57 19.72 -6.65 -29.06
C ASP A 57 18.62 -6.29 -30.06
N SER A 58 18.15 -7.26 -30.84
CA SER A 58 17.07 -7.13 -31.82
C SER A 58 15.81 -7.82 -31.31
N VAL A 59 14.72 -7.04 -31.12
CA VAL A 59 13.38 -7.54 -30.83
C VAL A 59 12.54 -7.48 -32.11
N LYS A 60 12.15 -8.64 -32.66
CA LYS A 60 11.26 -8.72 -33.82
C LYS A 60 9.84 -9.03 -33.42
N VAL A 61 8.88 -8.26 -33.94
CA VAL A 61 7.44 -8.38 -33.66
C VAL A 61 6.70 -8.62 -34.97
N TRP A 62 6.09 -9.81 -35.11
CA TRP A 62 5.29 -10.19 -36.27
C TRP A 62 3.81 -9.83 -36.06
N PHE A 63 3.53 -8.55 -35.91
CA PHE A 63 2.18 -7.99 -36.02
C PHE A 63 2.07 -7.15 -37.28
N SER A 64 0.84 -6.93 -37.77
CA SER A 64 0.64 -5.94 -38.84
C SER A 64 0.96 -4.54 -38.32
N ASP A 65 1.33 -3.64 -39.22
CA ASP A 65 1.67 -2.26 -38.84
C ASP A 65 0.47 -1.55 -38.19
N GLU A 66 -0.75 -1.80 -38.69
CA GLU A 66 -2.00 -1.36 -38.05
C GLU A 66 -2.14 -1.85 -36.60
N THR A 67 -1.80 -3.13 -36.34
CA THR A 67 -1.89 -3.71 -35.00
C THR A 67 -0.84 -3.11 -34.07
N ILE A 68 0.36 -2.87 -34.57
CA ILE A 68 1.43 -2.23 -33.79
C ILE A 68 1.03 -0.80 -33.46
N GLU A 69 0.52 -0.05 -34.43
CA GLU A 69 0.08 1.32 -34.23
C GLU A 69 -1.06 1.40 -33.22
N LYS A 70 -2.07 0.52 -33.34
CA LYS A 70 -3.16 0.40 -32.36
C LYS A 70 -2.66 0.13 -30.94
N PHE A 71 -1.64 -0.72 -30.78
CA PHE A 71 -1.09 -1.02 -29.45
C PHE A 71 -0.09 0.04 -28.96
N ARG A 72 0.45 0.87 -29.84
CA ARG A 72 1.28 2.03 -29.53
C ARG A 72 0.47 3.26 -29.15
N GLN A 73 -0.70 3.44 -29.79
CA GLN A 73 -1.59 4.55 -29.43
C GLN A 73 -1.97 4.36 -27.98
N LYS A 74 -1.37 5.16 -27.10
CA LYS A 74 -1.93 5.31 -25.76
C LYS A 74 -3.39 5.69 -25.95
N LYS A 75 -4.31 4.93 -25.33
CA LYS A 75 -5.64 5.46 -25.11
C LYS A 75 -5.47 6.89 -24.59
N GLU A 76 -6.22 7.84 -25.16
CA GLU A 76 -6.32 9.18 -24.58
C GLU A 76 -6.39 9.01 -23.07
N GLU A 77 -5.41 9.56 -22.38
CA GLU A 77 -5.37 9.51 -20.91
C GLU A 77 -6.73 10.01 -20.46
N ALA A 78 -7.47 9.19 -19.73
CA ALA A 78 -8.72 9.63 -19.13
C ALA A 78 -8.45 11.00 -18.49
N PRO A 79 -9.37 11.98 -18.63
CA PRO A 79 -9.11 13.35 -18.20
C PRO A 79 -8.48 13.32 -16.80
N LYS A 80 -7.31 13.95 -16.67
CA LYS A 80 -6.56 13.99 -15.41
C LYS A 80 -7.53 14.51 -14.35
N ARG A 81 -7.85 13.64 -13.38
CA ARG A 81 -8.67 14.06 -12.25
C ARG A 81 -7.92 15.14 -11.49
N ASP A 82 -8.65 16.17 -11.12
CA ASP A 82 -8.15 17.17 -10.19
C ASP A 82 -8.19 16.61 -8.75
N TYR A 83 -7.13 16.87 -8.00
CA TYR A 83 -7.00 16.48 -6.60
C TYR A 83 -6.67 17.73 -5.77
N PRO A 84 -7.63 18.65 -5.59
CA PRO A 84 -7.38 19.94 -4.94
C PRO A 84 -6.86 19.79 -3.50
N ASP A 85 -7.23 18.71 -2.82
CA ASP A 85 -6.82 18.44 -1.43
C ASP A 85 -5.44 17.77 -1.32
N PHE A 86 -4.73 17.52 -2.43
CA PHE A 86 -3.47 16.74 -2.36
C PHE A 86 -2.45 17.36 -1.40
N GLU A 87 -2.29 18.68 -1.41
CA GLU A 87 -1.33 19.38 -0.54
C GLU A 87 -1.67 19.24 0.95
N VAL A 88 -2.96 19.12 1.30
CA VAL A 88 -3.40 18.87 2.69
C VAL A 88 -2.96 17.49 3.19
N TRP A 89 -2.73 16.55 2.27
CA TRP A 89 -2.27 15.21 2.63
C TRP A 89 -0.74 15.13 2.78
N VAL A 90 0.02 16.14 2.35
CA VAL A 90 1.49 16.17 2.46
C VAL A 90 1.88 16.51 3.89
N LEU A 91 2.55 15.58 4.59
CA LEU A 91 3.08 15.81 5.94
C LEU A 91 4.58 16.15 5.92
N TYR A 92 5.28 15.64 4.93
CA TYR A 92 6.70 15.92 4.72
C TYR A 92 7.03 15.70 3.25
N GLU A 93 7.85 16.55 2.72
CA GLU A 93 8.39 16.42 1.37
C GLU A 93 9.81 16.97 1.31
N ASP A 94 10.68 16.25 0.62
CA ASP A 94 12.03 16.70 0.25
C ASP A 94 12.27 16.43 -1.24
N GLU A 95 13.51 16.53 -1.68
CA GLU A 95 13.91 16.30 -3.07
C GLU A 95 13.57 14.87 -3.55
N ASN A 96 13.71 13.85 -2.71
CA ASN A 96 13.66 12.44 -3.06
C ASN A 96 12.36 11.74 -2.70
N ILE A 97 11.71 12.13 -1.59
CA ILE A 97 10.54 11.43 -1.05
C ILE A 97 9.42 12.40 -0.66
N VAL A 98 8.23 11.83 -0.51
CA VAL A 98 7.09 12.50 0.13
C VAL A 98 6.40 11.53 1.09
N ILE A 99 5.98 12.03 2.26
CA ILE A 99 5.20 11.29 3.26
C ILE A 99 3.80 11.90 3.28
N LEU A 100 2.83 11.06 3.00
CA LEU A 100 1.43 11.45 2.81
C LEU A 100 0.55 10.89 3.93
N ASN A 101 -0.42 11.69 4.38
CA ASN A 101 -1.52 11.25 5.23
C ASN A 101 -2.72 10.88 4.35
N LYS A 102 -2.81 9.60 3.97
CA LYS A 102 -3.90 9.11 3.13
C LYS A 102 -5.24 9.21 3.86
N PRO A 103 -6.25 9.89 3.31
CA PRO A 103 -7.60 9.84 3.88
C PRO A 103 -8.21 8.45 3.76
N ALA A 104 -9.16 8.14 4.64
CA ALA A 104 -10.00 6.95 4.51
C ALA A 104 -10.94 7.08 3.30
N GLY A 105 -11.29 5.94 2.67
CA GLY A 105 -12.13 5.92 1.47
C GLY A 105 -11.34 6.00 0.15
N LEU A 106 -10.14 6.59 0.17
CA LEU A 106 -9.26 6.68 -1.00
C LEU A 106 -8.47 5.38 -1.19
N LEU A 107 -8.39 4.88 -2.42
CA LEU A 107 -7.49 3.78 -2.76
C LEU A 107 -6.03 4.22 -2.61
N SER A 108 -5.14 3.32 -2.20
CA SER A 108 -3.70 3.60 -2.27
C SER A 108 -3.20 3.60 -3.70
N GLN A 109 -3.66 2.65 -4.50
CA GLN A 109 -3.31 2.47 -5.91
C GLN A 109 -4.57 2.16 -6.69
N GLY A 110 -4.68 2.65 -7.92
CA GLY A 110 -5.80 2.41 -8.81
C GLY A 110 -6.05 0.91 -9.02
N ASP A 111 -7.32 0.57 -9.18
CA ASP A 111 -7.80 -0.76 -9.50
C ASP A 111 -8.73 -0.73 -10.72
N THR A 112 -9.35 -1.86 -11.04
CA THR A 112 -10.27 -1.98 -12.19
C THR A 112 -11.58 -1.20 -12.03
N SER A 113 -11.88 -0.66 -10.84
CA SER A 113 -13.10 0.13 -10.60
C SER A 113 -13.02 1.55 -11.16
N GLY A 114 -11.82 2.01 -11.53
CA GLY A 114 -11.59 3.39 -11.92
C GLY A 114 -11.79 4.41 -10.79
N ALA A 115 -11.86 3.97 -9.53
CA ALA A 115 -11.97 4.87 -8.39
C ALA A 115 -10.66 5.64 -8.15
N PRO A 116 -10.72 6.89 -7.63
CA PRO A 116 -9.54 7.71 -7.39
C PRO A 116 -8.56 7.03 -6.41
N SER A 117 -7.27 7.26 -6.62
CA SER A 117 -6.23 6.70 -5.79
C SER A 117 -5.16 7.72 -5.39
N LEU A 118 -4.51 7.47 -4.25
CA LEU A 118 -3.42 8.30 -3.75
C LEU A 118 -2.26 8.37 -4.75
N ASN A 119 -1.97 7.26 -5.44
CA ASN A 119 -0.89 7.22 -6.43
C ASN A 119 -1.22 8.05 -7.68
N GLU A 120 -2.48 8.09 -8.11
CA GLU A 120 -2.91 8.98 -9.20
C GLU A 120 -2.83 10.45 -8.78
N ALA A 121 -3.26 10.77 -7.55
CA ALA A 121 -3.14 12.13 -7.00
C ALA A 121 -1.68 12.58 -6.93
N LEU A 122 -0.78 11.71 -6.45
CA LEU A 122 0.66 11.97 -6.41
C LEU A 122 1.24 12.21 -7.81
N LEU A 123 0.85 11.39 -8.79
CA LEU A 123 1.27 11.58 -10.18
C LEU A 123 0.76 12.92 -10.73
N ALA A 124 -0.52 13.24 -10.53
CA ALA A 124 -1.10 14.49 -11.00
C ALA A 124 -0.40 15.72 -10.42
N ALA A 125 -0.04 15.66 -9.13
CA ALA A 125 0.57 16.79 -8.41
C ALA A 125 2.09 16.91 -8.60
N ARG A 126 2.82 15.83 -8.88
CA ARG A 126 4.30 15.81 -8.86
C ARG A 126 4.95 15.23 -10.12
N GLU A 127 4.18 14.88 -11.16
CA GLU A 127 4.76 14.44 -12.44
C GLU A 127 5.32 15.68 -13.17
N SER A 128 6.64 15.82 -13.19
CA SER A 128 7.36 16.77 -14.05
C SER A 128 7.76 16.06 -15.34
N GLY A 129 7.31 16.58 -16.47
CA GLY A 129 7.29 15.98 -17.83
C GLY A 129 8.61 15.54 -18.44
N GLY A 130 9.40 14.72 -17.80
CA GLY A 130 10.64 14.21 -18.39
C GLY A 130 11.46 13.32 -17.47
N GLY A 131 10.87 12.32 -16.83
CA GLY A 131 11.72 11.49 -15.99
C GLY A 131 10.99 10.36 -15.26
N VAL A 132 11.35 10.20 -14.02
CA VAL A 132 10.82 9.18 -13.13
C VAL A 132 9.43 9.58 -12.67
N LYS A 133 8.47 8.67 -12.83
CA LYS A 133 7.12 8.84 -12.30
C LYS A 133 7.15 8.63 -10.78
N PRO A 134 6.73 9.62 -9.98
CA PRO A 134 6.55 9.46 -8.54
C PRO A 134 5.60 8.30 -8.25
N SER A 135 5.88 7.55 -7.18
CA SER A 135 5.04 6.40 -6.82
C SER A 135 5.07 6.13 -5.32
N ILE A 136 3.92 5.66 -4.79
CA ILE A 136 3.87 5.15 -3.43
C ILE A 136 4.69 3.87 -3.30
N CYS A 137 5.39 3.71 -2.18
CA CYS A 137 6.26 2.56 -1.92
C CYS A 137 5.56 1.44 -1.13
N HIS A 138 4.42 1.73 -0.49
CA HIS A 138 3.57 0.73 0.17
C HIS A 138 2.11 1.14 0.13
N ARG A 139 1.22 0.27 0.60
CA ARG A 139 -0.22 0.45 0.51
C ARG A 139 -0.88 0.36 1.89
N LEU A 140 -1.97 1.09 2.03
CA LEU A 140 -3.00 0.91 3.06
C LEU A 140 -4.28 0.42 2.38
N ASP A 141 -5.15 -0.23 3.14
CA ASP A 141 -6.49 -0.58 2.66
C ASP A 141 -7.28 0.69 2.32
N ARG A 142 -8.28 0.60 1.45
CA ARG A 142 -9.11 1.73 1.03
C ARG A 142 -9.60 2.58 2.20
N ASN A 143 -10.17 1.93 3.22
CA ASN A 143 -10.75 2.60 4.39
C ASN A 143 -9.77 2.78 5.57
N THR A 144 -8.51 2.40 5.41
CA THR A 144 -7.45 2.70 6.38
C THR A 144 -6.86 4.06 6.05
N SER A 145 -6.76 4.93 7.05
CA SER A 145 -6.14 6.26 6.94
C SER A 145 -4.70 6.26 7.46
N GLY A 146 -3.96 7.35 7.22
CA GLY A 146 -2.65 7.59 7.80
C GLY A 146 -1.49 7.47 6.83
N LEU A 147 -0.29 7.26 7.36
CA LEU A 147 0.99 7.45 6.69
C LEU A 147 1.23 6.50 5.53
N VAL A 148 1.58 7.09 4.39
CA VAL A 148 2.10 6.40 3.20
C VAL A 148 3.36 7.11 2.73
N VAL A 149 4.44 6.34 2.51
CA VAL A 149 5.70 6.84 1.93
C VAL A 149 5.68 6.65 0.43
N ALA A 150 6.12 7.66 -0.29
CA ALA A 150 6.30 7.64 -1.72
C ALA A 150 7.68 8.18 -2.12
N GLY A 151 8.22 7.69 -3.23
CA GLY A 151 9.44 8.20 -3.84
C GLY A 151 9.11 9.11 -5.02
N LYS A 152 9.86 10.20 -5.15
CA LYS A 152 9.76 11.16 -6.26
C LYS A 152 10.85 10.93 -7.30
N THR A 153 12.00 10.43 -6.88
CA THR A 153 13.17 10.13 -7.74
C THR A 153 13.41 8.63 -7.81
N VAL A 154 14.21 8.17 -8.80
CA VAL A 154 14.66 6.76 -8.87
C VAL A 154 15.30 6.33 -7.55
N ARG A 155 16.16 7.19 -7.02
CA ARG A 155 16.91 6.94 -5.80
C ARG A 155 15.98 6.85 -4.59
N GLY A 156 15.05 7.80 -4.43
CA GLY A 156 14.02 7.77 -3.39
C GLY A 156 13.15 6.51 -3.46
N LEU A 157 12.72 6.12 -4.68
CA LEU A 157 11.97 4.88 -4.89
C LEU A 157 12.76 3.63 -4.52
N GLN A 158 14.04 3.56 -4.94
CA GLN A 158 14.89 2.40 -4.66
C GLN A 158 15.13 2.25 -3.16
N GLU A 159 15.51 3.33 -2.47
CA GLU A 159 15.78 3.31 -1.04
C GLU A 159 14.52 2.99 -0.22
N MET A 160 13.42 3.69 -0.44
CA MET A 160 12.18 3.42 0.29
C MET A 160 11.65 2.00 0.06
N ASN A 161 11.72 1.49 -1.17
CA ASN A 161 11.34 0.11 -1.45
C ASN A 161 12.29 -0.90 -0.78
N ALA A 162 13.59 -0.62 -0.70
CA ALA A 162 14.56 -1.46 0.01
C ALA A 162 14.25 -1.52 1.51
N LEU A 163 14.01 -0.38 2.16
CA LEU A 163 13.62 -0.29 3.57
C LEU A 163 12.32 -1.04 3.87
N ILE A 164 11.32 -0.92 3.00
CA ILE A 164 10.04 -1.61 3.15
C ILE A 164 10.20 -3.12 2.97
N LYS A 165 10.98 -3.55 1.98
CA LYS A 165 11.29 -4.97 1.72
C LYS A 165 12.06 -5.59 2.90
N ALA A 166 13.03 -4.87 3.44
CA ALA A 166 13.80 -5.26 4.62
C ALA A 166 13.00 -5.18 5.93
N ARG A 167 11.80 -4.58 5.92
CA ARG A 167 10.98 -4.28 7.12
C ARG A 167 11.71 -3.40 8.13
N ALA A 168 12.59 -2.54 7.65
CA ALA A 168 13.41 -1.68 8.49
C ALA A 168 12.61 -0.49 9.07
N LEU A 169 11.53 -0.06 8.38
CA LEU A 169 10.64 0.99 8.87
C LEU A 169 9.75 0.47 10.01
N THR A 170 9.80 1.13 11.17
CA THR A 170 8.86 0.85 12.26
C THR A 170 7.53 1.54 11.95
N LYS A 171 6.47 0.75 11.75
CA LYS A 171 5.12 1.22 11.48
C LYS A 171 4.20 0.95 12.66
N VAL A 172 3.62 2.01 13.22
CA VAL A 172 2.68 1.93 14.33
C VAL A 172 1.30 2.38 13.85
N TYR A 173 0.32 1.57 14.17
CA TYR A 173 -1.08 1.85 13.89
C TYR A 173 -1.84 2.07 15.18
N GLN A 174 -2.96 2.77 15.08
CA GLN A 174 -3.99 2.81 16.09
C GLN A 174 -5.25 2.16 15.54
N ALA A 175 -5.90 1.36 16.37
CA ALA A 175 -7.15 0.70 16.02
C ALA A 175 -8.12 0.72 17.18
N LEU A 176 -9.42 0.88 16.88
CA LEU A 176 -10.49 0.65 17.83
C LEU A 176 -11.08 -0.74 17.60
N VAL A 177 -11.02 -1.59 18.60
CA VAL A 177 -11.45 -2.99 18.54
C VAL A 177 -12.60 -3.25 19.49
N TYR A 178 -13.50 -4.14 19.12
CA TYR A 178 -14.66 -4.54 19.92
C TYR A 178 -14.20 -5.29 21.19
N GLY A 179 -14.82 -4.96 22.33
CA GLY A 179 -14.58 -5.61 23.60
C GLY A 179 -13.34 -5.13 24.34
N LYS A 180 -13.10 -5.73 25.50
CA LYS A 180 -11.93 -5.50 26.34
C LYS A 180 -10.80 -6.44 25.93
N THR A 181 -9.72 -5.90 25.42
CA THR A 181 -8.50 -6.66 25.07
C THR A 181 -7.58 -6.84 26.28
N SER A 182 -6.69 -7.83 26.23
CA SER A 182 -5.56 -7.94 27.17
C SER A 182 -4.67 -6.69 27.10
N PRO A 183 -3.96 -6.32 28.18
CA PRO A 183 -3.10 -5.12 28.21
C PRO A 183 -2.10 -5.07 27.04
N SER A 184 -1.54 -6.21 26.66
CA SER A 184 -0.67 -6.35 25.50
C SER A 184 -0.73 -7.77 24.95
N GLY A 185 -0.25 -7.95 23.71
CA GLY A 185 -0.20 -9.27 23.10
C GLY A 185 0.68 -9.35 21.86
N LEU A 186 1.07 -10.58 21.56
CA LEU A 186 1.77 -10.97 20.34
C LEU A 186 0.91 -11.97 19.58
N LEU A 187 0.35 -11.52 18.45
CA LEU A 187 -0.49 -12.34 17.58
C LEU A 187 0.36 -12.93 16.47
N LYS A 188 0.32 -14.26 16.35
CA LYS A 188 1.03 -15.03 15.32
C LYS A 188 0.04 -15.90 14.57
N GLY A 189 0.39 -16.25 13.35
CA GLY A 189 -0.38 -17.14 12.48
C GLY A 189 0.05 -16.99 11.03
N TYR A 190 -0.84 -17.34 10.14
CA TYR A 190 -0.58 -17.32 8.71
C TYR A 190 -1.76 -16.72 7.96
N LEU A 191 -1.46 -16.14 6.80
CA LEU A 191 -2.46 -15.68 5.85
C LEU A 191 -2.41 -16.53 4.59
N VAL A 192 -3.55 -17.00 4.15
CA VAL A 192 -3.74 -17.68 2.87
C VAL A 192 -4.51 -16.75 1.96
N LYS A 193 -4.00 -16.54 0.76
CA LYS A 193 -4.68 -15.77 -0.27
C LYS A 193 -5.40 -16.71 -1.22
N ASP A 194 -6.73 -16.62 -1.25
CA ASP A 194 -7.56 -17.20 -2.30
C ASP A 194 -7.48 -16.27 -3.52
N HIS A 195 -6.79 -16.71 -4.55
CA HIS A 195 -6.57 -15.91 -5.76
C HIS A 195 -7.82 -15.81 -6.64
N GLU A 196 -8.69 -16.82 -6.60
CA GLU A 196 -9.92 -16.86 -7.40
C GLU A 196 -10.98 -15.91 -6.84
N ARG A 197 -11.13 -15.91 -5.50
CA ARG A 197 -12.10 -15.07 -4.80
C ARG A 197 -11.53 -13.71 -4.36
N ASN A 198 -10.24 -13.47 -4.59
CA ASN A 198 -9.51 -12.29 -4.09
C ASN A 198 -9.72 -12.06 -2.57
N GLN A 199 -9.79 -13.15 -1.82
CA GLN A 199 -10.01 -13.14 -0.38
C GLN A 199 -8.74 -13.54 0.35
N VAL A 200 -8.64 -13.09 1.61
CA VAL A 200 -7.56 -13.46 2.52
C VAL A 200 -8.20 -14.06 3.76
N ARG A 201 -7.74 -15.23 4.19
CA ARG A 201 -8.15 -15.88 5.44
C ARG A 201 -6.97 -16.05 6.39
N TYR A 202 -7.27 -16.04 7.66
CA TYR A 202 -6.33 -16.40 8.72
C TYR A 202 -6.34 -17.90 8.96
N THR A 203 -5.16 -18.45 9.29
CA THR A 203 -5.00 -19.80 9.81
C THR A 203 -3.94 -19.82 10.93
N PRO A 204 -4.17 -20.54 12.03
CA PRO A 204 -3.19 -20.64 13.11
C PRO A 204 -1.99 -21.51 12.72
N CYS A 205 -2.16 -22.42 11.77
CA CYS A 205 -1.15 -23.38 11.35
C CYS A 205 -0.61 -23.08 9.95
N ALA A 206 0.64 -23.49 9.71
CA ALA A 206 1.23 -23.42 8.38
C ALA A 206 0.54 -24.39 7.42
N GLU A 207 0.25 -23.93 6.22
CA GLU A 207 -0.30 -24.75 5.13
C GLU A 207 0.29 -24.29 3.79
N PRO A 208 0.19 -25.08 2.72
CA PRO A 208 0.76 -24.72 1.42
C PRO A 208 0.30 -23.33 0.95
N GLY A 209 1.25 -22.45 0.59
CA GLY A 209 0.99 -21.08 0.15
C GLY A 209 0.66 -20.08 1.27
N ALA A 210 0.60 -20.52 2.52
CA ALA A 210 0.38 -19.64 3.67
C ALA A 210 1.60 -18.78 3.97
N LEU A 211 1.38 -17.51 4.25
CA LEU A 211 2.42 -16.53 4.57
C LEU A 211 2.39 -16.21 6.06
N PRO A 212 3.51 -16.33 6.79
CA PRO A 212 3.55 -16.03 8.21
C PRO A 212 3.26 -14.54 8.46
N ILE A 213 2.51 -14.29 9.54
CA ILE A 213 2.15 -12.98 10.02
C ILE A 213 2.43 -12.84 11.51
N GLU A 214 2.91 -11.66 11.91
CA GLU A 214 3.17 -11.33 13.31
C GLU A 214 2.78 -9.88 13.57
N THR A 215 1.98 -9.67 14.63
CA THR A 215 1.47 -8.37 15.05
C THR A 215 1.61 -8.24 16.56
N ARG A 216 2.26 -7.19 17.03
CA ARG A 216 2.31 -6.81 18.45
C ARG A 216 1.29 -5.73 18.73
N TYR A 217 0.65 -5.77 19.88
CA TYR A 217 -0.25 -4.71 20.29
C TYR A 217 -0.12 -4.40 21.79
N GLU A 218 -0.53 -3.21 22.13
CA GLU A 218 -0.68 -2.68 23.47
C GLU A 218 -2.04 -1.99 23.56
N THR A 219 -2.80 -2.28 24.61
CA THR A 219 -4.08 -1.63 24.90
C THR A 219 -3.83 -0.31 25.61
N LEU A 220 -4.18 0.79 24.95
CA LEU A 220 -3.99 2.13 25.49
C LEU A 220 -5.10 2.49 26.48
N VAL A 221 -6.34 2.15 26.11
CA VAL A 221 -7.53 2.41 26.95
C VAL A 221 -8.64 1.45 26.56
N THR A 222 -9.42 1.02 27.54
CA THR A 222 -10.71 0.32 27.34
C THR A 222 -11.81 1.21 27.87
N THR A 223 -12.88 1.38 27.12
CA THR A 223 -14.01 2.23 27.47
C THR A 223 -15.33 1.59 27.10
N THR A 224 -16.41 2.10 27.69
CA THR A 224 -17.79 1.70 27.37
C THR A 224 -18.62 2.93 27.03
N ALA A 225 -19.24 2.92 25.86
CA ALA A 225 -20.17 3.95 25.43
C ALA A 225 -21.36 3.30 24.71
N HIS A 226 -22.57 3.84 24.92
CA HIS A 226 -23.82 3.32 24.34
C HIS A 226 -24.02 1.81 24.61
N GLY A 227 -23.63 1.32 25.78
CA GLY A 227 -23.71 -0.10 26.15
C GLY A 227 -22.67 -1.00 25.47
N CYS A 228 -21.74 -0.44 24.66
CA CYS A 228 -20.73 -1.17 23.93
C CYS A 228 -19.35 -0.95 24.54
N THR A 229 -18.66 -2.03 24.90
CA THR A 229 -17.26 -1.98 25.35
C THR A 229 -16.33 -2.10 24.14
N PHE A 230 -15.28 -1.29 24.10
CA PHE A 230 -14.25 -1.32 23.06
C PHE A 230 -12.91 -0.85 23.61
N SER A 231 -11.85 -1.21 22.94
CA SER A 231 -10.48 -0.87 23.32
C SER A 231 -9.78 -0.10 22.20
N LEU A 232 -9.07 0.96 22.56
CA LEU A 232 -8.07 1.60 21.70
C LEU A 232 -6.76 0.85 21.86
N VAL A 233 -6.23 0.34 20.78
CA VAL A 233 -4.97 -0.40 20.77
C VAL A 233 -3.93 0.27 19.89
N ARG A 234 -2.69 0.29 20.37
CA ARG A 234 -1.49 0.60 19.59
C ARG A 234 -1.00 -0.71 18.97
N VAL A 235 -0.77 -0.73 17.66
CA VAL A 235 -0.41 -1.94 16.93
C VAL A 235 0.90 -1.72 16.20
N ARG A 236 1.89 -2.57 16.44
CA ARG A 236 3.16 -2.62 15.71
C ARG A 236 3.19 -3.82 14.77
N LEU A 237 3.33 -3.55 13.48
CA LEU A 237 3.48 -4.61 12.48
C LEU A 237 4.92 -5.10 12.42
N VAL A 238 5.14 -6.39 12.67
CA VAL A 238 6.39 -7.10 12.38
C VAL A 238 6.40 -7.57 10.94
N THR A 239 5.25 -8.00 10.43
CA THR A 239 5.00 -8.29 9.02
C THR A 239 3.93 -7.32 8.50
N GLY A 240 3.85 -7.12 7.17
CA GLY A 240 2.88 -6.19 6.55
C GLY A 240 2.14 -6.86 5.40
N ARG A 241 1.19 -7.75 5.71
CA ARG A 241 0.35 -8.42 4.72
C ARG A 241 -1.03 -7.75 4.62
N SER A 242 -1.70 -7.98 3.50
CA SER A 242 -3.05 -7.44 3.27
C SER A 242 -4.01 -7.83 4.40
N HIS A 243 -4.75 -6.86 4.93
CA HIS A 243 -5.72 -7.01 6.01
C HIS A 243 -5.19 -7.65 7.31
N GLN A 244 -3.86 -7.71 7.52
CA GLN A 244 -3.25 -8.47 8.61
C GLN A 244 -3.80 -8.08 9.99
N ILE A 245 -3.83 -6.79 10.33
CA ILE A 245 -4.34 -6.30 11.63
C ILE A 245 -5.81 -6.71 11.80
N ARG A 246 -6.62 -6.52 10.77
CA ARG A 246 -8.04 -6.80 10.76
C ARG A 246 -8.33 -8.27 11.03
N LEU A 247 -7.61 -9.17 10.35
CA LEU A 247 -7.72 -10.61 10.51
C LEU A 247 -7.21 -11.10 11.86
N HIS A 248 -6.07 -10.59 12.34
CA HIS A 248 -5.53 -10.95 13.64
C HIS A 248 -6.50 -10.60 14.78
N PHE A 249 -7.03 -9.38 14.81
CA PHE A 249 -7.98 -9.00 15.86
C PHE A 249 -9.32 -9.73 15.73
N SER A 250 -9.78 -10.01 14.53
CA SER A 250 -10.95 -10.86 14.32
C SER A 250 -10.73 -12.29 14.83
N SER A 251 -9.54 -12.88 14.62
CA SER A 251 -9.23 -14.25 15.03
C SER A 251 -9.19 -14.46 16.54
N ILE A 252 -8.98 -13.39 17.31
CA ILE A 252 -9.00 -13.42 18.79
C ILE A 252 -10.30 -12.90 19.40
N GLY A 253 -11.36 -12.75 18.59
CA GLY A 253 -12.68 -12.31 19.04
C GLY A 253 -12.82 -10.80 19.29
N HIS A 254 -11.85 -10.00 18.90
CA HIS A 254 -11.85 -8.53 19.04
C HIS A 254 -11.77 -7.83 17.67
N PRO A 255 -12.70 -8.04 16.73
CA PRO A 255 -12.64 -7.41 15.42
C PRO A 255 -12.66 -5.88 15.54
N LEU A 256 -12.08 -5.21 14.55
CA LEU A 256 -12.08 -3.76 14.49
C LEU A 256 -13.52 -3.22 14.39
N LEU A 257 -13.81 -2.15 15.10
CA LEU A 257 -15.08 -1.45 14.95
C LEU A 257 -15.20 -0.90 13.51
N GLY A 258 -16.40 -1.08 12.93
CA GLY A 258 -16.69 -0.68 11.55
C GLY A 258 -16.15 -1.62 10.45
N ASP A 259 -15.52 -2.72 10.82
CA ASP A 259 -15.02 -3.69 9.83
C ASP A 259 -16.12 -4.63 9.33
N ARG A 260 -16.76 -4.25 8.22
CA ARG A 260 -17.83 -5.03 7.60
C ARG A 260 -17.37 -6.38 7.03
N LYS A 261 -16.07 -6.55 6.77
CA LYS A 261 -15.55 -7.77 6.15
C LYS A 261 -15.21 -8.86 7.18
N TYR A 262 -14.65 -8.46 8.32
CA TYR A 262 -14.14 -9.37 9.35
C TYR A 262 -14.82 -9.17 10.71
N GLY A 263 -15.80 -8.28 10.81
CA GLY A 263 -16.57 -8.03 12.01
C GLY A 263 -17.50 -9.19 12.38
N SER A 264 -17.72 -9.39 13.67
CA SER A 264 -18.76 -10.26 14.21
C SER A 264 -20.11 -9.54 14.22
N ARG A 265 -21.21 -10.29 14.37
CA ARG A 265 -22.55 -9.70 14.55
C ARG A 265 -22.58 -8.68 15.69
N ALA A 266 -21.93 -9.00 16.81
CA ALA A 266 -21.86 -8.10 17.96
C ALA A 266 -21.06 -6.82 17.70
N SER A 267 -19.89 -6.95 17.04
CA SER A 267 -19.08 -5.77 16.71
C SER A 267 -19.72 -4.87 15.65
N LEU A 268 -20.50 -5.44 14.73
CA LEU A 268 -21.26 -4.67 13.74
C LEU A 268 -22.40 -3.91 14.39
N ALA A 269 -23.15 -4.55 15.31
CA ALA A 269 -24.19 -3.86 16.09
C ALA A 269 -23.60 -2.74 16.98
N ALA A 270 -22.45 -2.97 17.62
CA ALA A 270 -21.72 -1.95 18.35
C ALA A 270 -21.28 -0.79 17.44
N SER A 271 -20.83 -1.09 16.24
CA SER A 271 -20.43 -0.08 15.26
C SER A 271 -21.61 0.77 14.81
N GLU A 272 -22.79 0.19 14.63
CA GLU A 272 -24.03 0.93 14.33
C GLU A 272 -24.43 1.86 15.47
N ALA A 273 -24.45 1.34 16.71
CA ALA A 273 -24.77 2.13 17.90
C ALA A 273 -23.82 3.32 18.12
N LEU A 274 -22.57 3.19 17.69
CA LEU A 274 -21.53 4.23 17.75
C LEU A 274 -21.43 5.06 16.46
N HIS A 275 -22.33 4.86 15.49
CA HIS A 275 -22.35 5.52 14.17
C HIS A 275 -21.05 5.35 13.36
N ILE A 276 -20.34 4.23 13.53
CA ILE A 276 -19.09 3.92 12.85
C ILE A 276 -19.37 3.23 11.50
N ARG A 277 -18.92 3.85 10.40
CA ARG A 277 -19.22 3.40 9.02
C ARG A 277 -18.08 2.65 8.33
N ARG A 278 -16.85 2.71 8.85
CA ARG A 278 -15.65 2.08 8.31
C ARG A 278 -14.79 1.48 9.41
N GLN A 279 -13.90 0.53 9.06
CA GLN A 279 -12.93 0.05 10.06
C GLN A 279 -12.10 1.22 10.61
N LEU A 280 -12.10 1.39 11.92
CA LEU A 280 -11.29 2.39 12.60
C LEU A 280 -9.86 1.86 12.78
N LEU A 281 -9.08 2.02 11.70
CA LEU A 281 -7.67 1.69 11.60
C LEU A 281 -6.92 2.87 10.98
N HIS A 282 -5.84 3.28 11.64
CA HIS A 282 -5.06 4.44 11.26
C HIS A 282 -3.56 4.15 11.36
N ALA A 283 -2.80 4.37 10.29
CA ALA A 283 -1.33 4.31 10.29
C ALA A 283 -0.78 5.59 10.93
N ALA A 284 -0.62 5.56 12.26
CA ALA A 284 -0.41 6.74 13.09
C ALA A 284 1.02 7.26 13.07
N SER A 285 2.03 6.37 13.07
CA SER A 285 3.43 6.79 13.01
C SER A 285 4.31 5.85 12.20
N LEU A 286 5.39 6.43 11.67
CA LEU A 286 6.42 5.75 10.89
C LEU A 286 7.77 6.27 11.33
N THR A 287 8.66 5.35 11.78
CA THR A 287 10.03 5.70 12.22
C THR A 287 11.04 5.06 11.27
N PHE A 288 11.98 5.86 10.81
CA PHE A 288 13.10 5.41 10.02
C PHE A 288 14.18 4.76 10.92
N PRO A 289 14.87 3.73 10.43
CA PRO A 289 16.05 3.19 11.11
C PRO A 289 17.22 4.19 11.04
N VAL A 290 18.36 3.82 11.60
CA VAL A 290 19.63 4.49 11.29
C VAL A 290 19.96 4.20 9.83
N LEU A 291 20.17 5.26 9.05
CA LEU A 291 20.50 5.24 7.63
C LEU A 291 21.87 5.86 7.41
N THR A 292 22.51 5.50 6.33
CA THR A 292 23.79 6.03 5.87
C THR A 292 23.62 6.79 4.56
N ASP A 293 24.70 7.38 4.07
CA ASP A 293 24.78 8.04 2.79
C ASP A 293 23.74 9.19 2.64
N ASP A 294 23.17 9.32 1.49
CA ASP A 294 22.30 10.46 1.15
C ASP A 294 20.97 10.50 1.90
N PHE A 295 20.58 9.43 2.54
CA PHE A 295 19.36 9.37 3.36
C PHE A 295 19.66 9.42 4.87
N ALA A 296 20.92 9.65 5.28
CA ALA A 296 21.32 9.78 6.69
C ALA A 296 20.49 10.82 7.45
N TYR A 297 20.01 11.85 6.77
CA TYR A 297 19.18 12.90 7.33
C TYR A 297 17.80 12.42 7.82
N LEU A 298 17.34 11.22 7.38
CA LEU A 298 16.12 10.57 7.87
C LEU A 298 16.36 9.64 9.07
N SER A 299 17.61 9.40 9.47
CA SER A 299 17.96 8.49 10.56
C SER A 299 17.20 8.80 11.84
N GLY A 300 16.49 7.80 12.38
CA GLY A 300 15.72 7.93 13.61
C GLY A 300 14.52 8.87 13.56
N LYS A 301 14.28 9.56 12.46
CA LYS A 301 13.11 10.44 12.34
C LYS A 301 11.81 9.67 12.41
N THR A 302 10.89 10.20 13.19
CA THR A 302 9.52 9.70 13.32
C THR A 302 8.55 10.72 12.73
N PHE A 303 7.71 10.27 11.83
CA PHE A 303 6.60 11.05 11.28
C PHE A 303 5.29 10.54 11.87
N THR A 304 4.38 11.46 12.17
CA THR A 304 3.07 11.15 12.76
C THR A 304 1.96 11.73 11.92
N ALA A 305 0.85 11.01 11.82
CA ALA A 305 -0.36 11.50 11.17
C ALA A 305 -1.41 11.81 12.24
N PRO A 306 -2.12 12.96 12.15
CA PRO A 306 -3.20 13.28 13.06
C PRO A 306 -4.33 12.27 12.92
N LEU A 307 -4.99 11.94 14.05
CA LEU A 307 -6.18 11.08 14.05
C LEU A 307 -7.29 11.71 13.22
N PRO A 308 -7.95 10.93 12.34
CA PRO A 308 -9.13 11.42 11.61
C PRO A 308 -10.27 11.78 12.58
N ALA A 309 -11.10 12.74 12.22
CA ALA A 309 -12.20 13.23 13.07
C ALA A 309 -13.18 12.13 13.50
N ASP A 310 -13.52 11.20 12.58
CA ASP A 310 -14.40 10.06 12.87
C ASP A 310 -13.80 9.07 13.88
N PHE A 311 -12.47 8.94 13.91
CA PHE A 311 -11.77 8.15 14.90
C PHE A 311 -11.70 8.88 16.24
N ALA A 312 -11.34 10.16 16.21
CA ALA A 312 -11.24 10.99 17.40
C ALA A 312 -12.59 11.12 18.14
N SER A 313 -13.70 11.29 17.40
CA SER A 313 -15.04 11.40 18.00
C SER A 313 -15.42 10.19 18.85
N VAL A 314 -15.11 8.98 18.41
CA VAL A 314 -15.37 7.76 19.19
C VAL A 314 -14.47 7.67 20.42
N CYS A 315 -13.21 8.11 20.33
CA CYS A 315 -12.32 8.19 21.49
C CYS A 315 -12.84 9.18 22.54
N HIS A 316 -13.46 10.27 22.15
CA HIS A 316 -14.05 11.27 23.06
C HIS A 316 -15.33 10.79 23.76
N LEU A 317 -16.13 9.91 23.14
CA LEU A 317 -17.32 9.34 23.76
C LEU A 317 -17.01 8.56 25.07
N GLY A 318 -15.77 8.11 25.25
CA GLY A 318 -15.32 7.36 26.42
C GLY A 318 -14.90 8.19 27.62
N ARG A 319 -15.30 9.45 27.79
CA ARG A 319 -15.03 10.34 28.96
C ARG A 319 -13.55 10.43 29.42
N TYR A 320 -12.58 10.07 28.60
CA TYR A 320 -11.18 10.35 28.89
C TYR A 320 -10.68 11.33 27.82
N GLY A 321 -10.53 12.60 28.25
CA GLY A 321 -9.97 13.65 27.40
C GLY A 321 -8.56 13.29 26.92
N MET A 322 -8.48 12.53 25.87
CA MET A 322 -7.28 12.41 25.06
C MET A 322 -7.28 13.60 24.10
N THR A 323 -6.82 14.75 24.60
CA THR A 323 -6.31 15.78 23.72
C THR A 323 -5.12 15.20 22.97
N SER A 324 -4.91 15.61 21.72
CA SER A 324 -3.78 15.22 20.87
C SER A 324 -2.42 15.24 21.62
N GLU A 325 -2.27 16.13 22.59
CA GLU A 325 -1.10 16.27 23.46
C GLU A 325 -0.81 15.09 24.40
N LYS A 326 -1.82 14.33 24.86
CA LYS A 326 -1.57 13.17 25.74
C LYS A 326 -1.14 11.91 24.97
N CYS A 327 -1.41 11.83 23.67
CA CYS A 327 -0.83 10.81 22.82
C CYS A 327 0.67 11.04 22.55
N GLU A 328 1.13 12.30 22.59
CA GLU A 328 2.51 12.68 22.31
C GLU A 328 3.43 12.63 23.54
N LYS A 329 2.92 12.99 24.72
CA LYS A 329 3.75 13.12 25.96
C LYS A 329 4.25 11.82 26.59
N ARG A 330 3.76 10.63 26.17
CA ARG A 330 4.34 9.35 26.61
C ARG A 330 5.45 8.81 25.71
N ASN A 331 5.81 9.52 24.64
CA ASN A 331 6.90 9.13 23.73
C ASN A 331 8.23 9.85 24.02
N GLY A 332 8.31 10.67 25.05
CA GLY A 332 9.50 11.49 25.39
C GLY A 332 10.29 11.09 26.62
N GLU A 333 9.88 10.05 27.34
CA GLU A 333 10.62 9.54 28.50
C GLU A 333 10.91 8.04 28.34
N ASN A 334 12.03 7.74 27.69
CA ASN A 334 13.07 6.75 27.98
C ASN A 334 14.05 6.66 26.81
#